data_e0ee00f0ae490b227929e847f3a2e538
#
_entry.id   e0ee00f0ae490b227929e847f3a2e538
#
_cell.length_a   1.000
_cell.length_b   1.000
_cell.length_c   1.000
_cell.angle_alpha   90.00
_cell.angle_beta   90.00
_cell.angle_gamma   90.00
#
_symmetry.space_group_name_H-M   'P 1'
#
loop_
_entity.id
_entity.type
_entity.pdbx_description
1 polymer ?
#
loop_
_entity_poly.entity_id
_entity_poly.type
_entity_poly.pdbx_seq_one_letter_code
_entity_poly.pdbx_strand_id
1 'polypeptide(L)'
;MNQSLKSSFFRNIGQTSPEPDGFEVSRGEGIYLFDQEGNRFIDCISGIAVSSMGHGHPRINAAIKRQLDLHLHTMVYGEHIQVSQVTLADKLASLLPEKLSCTFFTNSGTEAVEGALKLAKKYTSRYEIIACRNAYHGSTAGAESLRSDLSHTAGARPLVPGIRHIRFNAFEDIDVITEQTAAVIIEPIQGEAGAITAMPGYLQAVRKRCDQTGTLLIFDEIQTGMGRTGSMWAFEQENVIPDILLLAKAFGGGLPLGAFISSRTIMSVLSHDPILGHLSTFGGHPLSCAASHEAILITIENKLPERVVVFEKIIRERLWQHSALERINGKGLMLALHLRNPDKLFSAVKACRQQGLLVDWFLFNNHSIRLAPPLIISEEEVNMICEKLKVALDAIL
;
A
#
# COMPACT_ATOMS: atom_id res chain seq x y z
N MET A 1 29.10 -14.02 -26.82
CA MET A 1 29.01 -12.58 -26.42
C MET A 1 28.17 -12.53 -25.16
N ASN A 2 28.78 -12.20 -24.01
CA ASN A 2 28.02 -11.98 -22.76
C ASN A 2 27.20 -10.69 -22.96
N GLN A 3 25.89 -10.84 -23.17
CA GLN A 3 24.99 -9.69 -23.19
C GLN A 3 24.88 -9.17 -21.73
N SER A 4 25.04 -7.85 -21.53
CA SER A 4 24.89 -7.27 -20.20
C SER A 4 23.47 -7.50 -19.68
N LEU A 5 23.30 -7.63 -18.37
CA LEU A 5 21.99 -7.78 -17.71
C LEU A 5 21.06 -6.63 -18.13
N LYS A 6 21.57 -5.41 -18.16
CA LYS A 6 20.85 -4.21 -18.60
C LYS A 6 20.34 -4.32 -20.05
N SER A 7 21.15 -4.84 -20.99
CA SER A 7 20.72 -5.06 -22.38
C SER A 7 19.57 -6.07 -22.47
N SER A 8 19.64 -7.13 -21.67
CA SER A 8 18.58 -8.14 -21.59
C SER A 8 17.29 -7.61 -20.95
N PHE A 9 17.42 -6.74 -19.95
CA PHE A 9 16.26 -6.05 -19.33
C PHE A 9 15.49 -5.22 -20.35
N PHE A 10 16.16 -4.33 -21.07
CA PHE A 10 15.49 -3.48 -22.07
C PHE A 10 14.90 -4.25 -23.25
N ARG A 11 15.43 -5.42 -23.57
CA ARG A 11 14.92 -6.23 -24.68
C ARG A 11 13.77 -7.15 -24.30
N ASN A 12 13.79 -7.74 -23.09
CA ASN A 12 12.94 -8.88 -22.76
C ASN A 12 11.89 -8.56 -21.69
N ILE A 13 11.97 -7.43 -20.99
CA ILE A 13 11.02 -7.00 -19.99
C ILE A 13 10.25 -5.78 -20.47
N GLY A 14 8.92 -5.82 -20.44
CA GLY A 14 8.08 -4.68 -20.79
C GLY A 14 8.28 -3.54 -19.78
N GLN A 15 8.75 -2.39 -20.25
CA GLN A 15 8.87 -1.19 -19.42
C GLN A 15 7.56 -0.41 -19.39
N THR A 16 7.30 0.28 -18.28
CA THR A 16 6.18 1.21 -18.08
C THR A 16 6.64 2.68 -18.11
N SER A 17 7.93 2.92 -18.35
CA SER A 17 8.55 4.23 -18.52
C SER A 17 9.55 4.17 -19.67
N PRO A 18 9.71 5.24 -20.47
CA PRO A 18 10.77 5.32 -21.49
C PRO A 18 12.17 5.38 -20.88
N GLU A 19 12.29 5.85 -19.65
CA GLU A 19 13.54 6.00 -18.91
C GLU A 19 13.43 5.37 -17.52
N PRO A 20 13.43 4.02 -17.42
CA PRO A 20 13.43 3.36 -16.13
C PRO A 20 14.75 3.61 -15.39
N ASP A 21 14.69 3.63 -14.06
CA ASP A 21 15.84 3.90 -13.18
C ASP A 21 17.07 3.01 -13.47
N GLY A 22 16.82 1.76 -13.86
CA GLY A 22 17.88 0.83 -14.29
C GLY A 22 18.87 0.43 -13.19
N PHE A 23 18.46 0.48 -11.93
CA PHE A 23 19.29 0.01 -10.81
C PHE A 23 19.42 -1.52 -10.84
N GLU A 24 20.65 -2.02 -10.91
CA GLU A 24 20.93 -3.46 -10.95
C GLU A 24 21.08 -4.00 -9.54
N VAL A 25 20.00 -4.55 -8.99
CA VAL A 25 19.98 -5.15 -7.64
C VAL A 25 20.72 -6.49 -7.65
N SER A 26 21.76 -6.64 -6.85
CA SER A 26 22.46 -7.93 -6.63
C SER A 26 21.95 -8.65 -5.38
N ARG A 27 21.75 -7.93 -4.27
CA ARG A 27 21.25 -8.47 -3.01
C ARG A 27 20.60 -7.35 -2.16
N GLY A 28 19.84 -7.77 -1.15
CA GLY A 28 19.29 -6.88 -0.13
C GLY A 28 19.57 -7.41 1.27
N GLU A 29 19.81 -6.50 2.24
CA GLU A 29 20.08 -6.83 3.64
C GLU A 29 19.64 -5.68 4.56
N GLY A 30 18.77 -5.95 5.53
CA GLY A 30 18.21 -4.91 6.39
C GLY A 30 17.51 -3.82 5.57
N ILE A 31 17.95 -2.57 5.72
CA ILE A 31 17.41 -1.44 4.96
C ILE A 31 18.17 -1.17 3.66
N TYR A 32 19.13 -2.01 3.30
CA TYR A 32 20.08 -1.75 2.21
C TYR A 32 19.83 -2.65 1.00
N LEU A 33 19.97 -2.05 -0.18
CA LEU A 33 20.15 -2.73 -1.45
C LEU A 33 21.59 -2.55 -1.94
N PHE A 34 22.10 -3.55 -2.63
CA PHE A 34 23.47 -3.56 -3.17
C PHE A 34 23.41 -3.74 -4.67
N ASP A 35 24.26 -2.98 -5.39
CA ASP A 35 24.43 -3.16 -6.82
C ASP A 35 25.41 -4.30 -7.16
N GLN A 36 25.72 -4.49 -8.44
CA GLN A 36 26.61 -5.53 -8.92
C GLN A 36 28.07 -5.30 -8.51
N GLU A 37 28.48 -4.05 -8.28
CA GLU A 37 29.81 -3.66 -7.82
C GLU A 37 29.95 -3.75 -6.29
N GLY A 38 28.85 -4.03 -5.58
CA GLY A 38 28.82 -4.13 -4.12
C GLY A 38 28.62 -2.78 -3.42
N ASN A 39 28.32 -1.69 -4.16
CA ASN A 39 27.96 -0.43 -3.53
C ASN A 39 26.64 -0.56 -2.79
N ARG A 40 26.55 0.08 -1.63
CA ARG A 40 25.43 0.01 -0.71
C ARG A 40 24.54 1.25 -0.82
N PHE A 41 23.25 1.05 -0.98
CA PHE A 41 22.22 2.09 -1.04
C PHE A 41 21.16 1.86 0.02
N ILE A 42 20.70 2.92 0.68
CA ILE A 42 19.54 2.85 1.59
C ILE A 42 18.27 2.84 0.74
N ASP A 43 17.44 1.82 0.94
CA ASP A 43 16.14 1.71 0.28
C ASP A 43 15.11 2.59 1.01
N CYS A 44 14.85 3.77 0.46
CA CYS A 44 13.83 4.69 0.97
C CYS A 44 12.49 4.58 0.24
N ILE A 45 12.32 3.53 -0.60
CA ILE A 45 11.09 3.22 -1.35
C ILE A 45 10.41 1.98 -0.76
N SER A 46 11.19 1.00 -0.31
CA SER A 46 10.72 -0.32 0.17
C SER A 46 9.80 -1.03 -0.83
N GLY A 47 10.04 -0.90 -2.15
CA GLY A 47 9.13 -1.42 -3.18
C GLY A 47 7.74 -0.80 -3.10
N ILE A 48 7.64 0.48 -2.82
CA ILE A 48 6.41 1.25 -2.53
C ILE A 48 5.72 0.69 -1.28
N ALA A 49 6.44 0.73 -0.16
CA ALA A 49 6.00 0.27 1.17
C ALA A 49 5.69 -1.24 1.28
N VAL A 50 6.31 -2.08 0.46
CA VAL A 50 6.20 -3.55 0.53
C VAL A 50 7.20 -4.12 1.54
N SER A 51 8.48 -3.80 1.39
CA SER A 51 9.58 -4.35 2.19
C SER A 51 9.70 -3.67 3.57
N SER A 52 8.58 -3.55 4.29
CA SER A 52 8.53 -2.87 5.60
C SER A 52 9.40 -3.55 6.66
N MET A 53 9.60 -4.87 6.54
CA MET A 53 10.50 -5.64 7.41
C MET A 53 11.94 -5.67 6.90
N GLY A 54 12.27 -4.80 5.93
CA GLY A 54 13.57 -4.80 5.27
C GLY A 54 13.80 -6.02 4.39
N HIS A 55 15.05 -6.17 3.95
CA HIS A 55 15.48 -7.24 3.05
C HIS A 55 16.12 -8.38 3.83
N GLY A 56 15.75 -9.61 3.50
CA GLY A 56 16.39 -10.81 4.06
C GLY A 56 16.10 -11.03 5.55
N HIS A 57 14.97 -10.57 6.10
CA HIS A 57 14.67 -10.69 7.53
C HIS A 57 14.71 -12.16 7.99
N PRO A 58 15.56 -12.53 8.99
CA PRO A 58 15.84 -13.93 9.30
C PRO A 58 14.61 -14.71 9.75
N ARG A 59 13.70 -14.11 10.52
CA ARG A 59 12.47 -14.77 10.99
C ARG A 59 11.50 -15.05 9.83
N ILE A 60 11.33 -14.11 8.90
CA ILE A 60 10.49 -14.30 7.71
C ILE A 60 11.07 -15.39 6.83
N ASN A 61 12.38 -15.34 6.56
CA ASN A 61 13.06 -16.37 5.79
C ASN A 61 12.90 -17.77 6.44
N ALA A 62 13.01 -17.85 7.77
CA ALA A 62 12.81 -19.11 8.50
C ALA A 62 11.35 -19.60 8.41
N ALA A 63 10.36 -18.72 8.48
CA ALA A 63 8.95 -19.08 8.33
C ALA A 63 8.66 -19.62 6.92
N ILE A 64 9.18 -18.96 5.89
CA ILE A 64 9.06 -19.42 4.50
C ILE A 64 9.71 -20.79 4.32
N LYS A 65 10.92 -20.99 4.83
CA LYS A 65 11.62 -22.29 4.74
C LYS A 65 10.84 -23.41 5.42
N ARG A 66 10.34 -23.19 6.64
CA ARG A 66 9.49 -24.18 7.35
C ARG A 66 8.25 -24.55 6.53
N GLN A 67 7.56 -23.57 5.93
CA GLN A 67 6.39 -23.84 5.10
C GLN A 67 6.76 -24.55 3.80
N LEU A 68 7.90 -24.20 3.20
CA LEU A 68 8.42 -24.85 1.98
C LEU A 68 8.66 -26.35 2.18
N ASP A 69 9.17 -26.73 3.35
CA ASP A 69 9.41 -28.14 3.72
C ASP A 69 8.10 -28.93 3.92
N LEU A 70 6.96 -28.27 4.14
CA LEU A 70 5.66 -28.93 4.29
C LEU A 70 4.97 -29.14 2.94
N HIS A 71 4.70 -28.06 2.22
CA HIS A 71 4.11 -28.04 0.88
C HIS A 71 4.13 -26.63 0.29
N LEU A 72 4.25 -26.54 -1.03
CA LEU A 72 4.22 -25.27 -1.76
C LEU A 72 2.80 -24.77 -1.95
N HIS A 73 1.93 -25.57 -2.52
CA HIS A 73 0.59 -25.16 -2.89
C HIS A 73 -0.40 -26.31 -2.77
N THR A 74 -1.62 -25.98 -2.42
CA THR A 74 -2.81 -26.81 -2.52
C THR A 74 -4.02 -25.90 -2.76
N MET A 75 -5.23 -26.43 -2.86
CA MET A 75 -6.43 -25.64 -3.06
C MET A 75 -6.64 -24.63 -1.91
N VAL A 76 -6.68 -23.33 -2.23
CA VAL A 76 -6.63 -22.23 -1.24
C VAL A 76 -7.95 -21.49 -1.01
N TYR A 77 -8.89 -21.54 -1.94
CA TYR A 77 -10.10 -20.69 -1.93
C TYR A 77 -11.24 -21.18 -1.04
N GLY A 78 -10.90 -21.58 0.19
CA GLY A 78 -11.89 -21.90 1.22
C GLY A 78 -12.41 -23.36 1.20
N GLU A 79 -11.84 -24.24 0.37
CA GLU A 79 -12.24 -25.64 0.28
C GLU A 79 -11.38 -26.55 1.18
N HIS A 80 -10.07 -26.29 1.27
CA HIS A 80 -9.17 -27.04 2.15
C HIS A 80 -8.79 -26.20 3.37
N ILE A 81 -8.74 -26.83 4.52
CA ILE A 81 -8.27 -26.20 5.76
C ILE A 81 -6.74 -26.26 5.78
N GLN A 82 -6.08 -25.10 5.67
CA GLN A 82 -4.63 -24.96 5.67
C GLN A 82 -4.16 -24.22 6.91
N VAL A 83 -3.21 -24.78 7.64
CA VAL A 83 -2.71 -24.21 8.91
C VAL A 83 -2.23 -22.78 8.73
N SER A 84 -1.36 -22.53 7.75
CA SER A 84 -0.78 -21.19 7.51
C SER A 84 -1.85 -20.12 7.22
N GLN A 85 -2.88 -20.50 6.47
CA GLN A 85 -3.99 -19.61 6.09
C GLN A 85 -4.90 -19.31 7.29
N VAL A 86 -5.30 -20.35 8.03
CA VAL A 86 -6.15 -20.23 9.21
C VAL A 86 -5.44 -19.46 10.32
N THR A 87 -4.18 -19.77 10.60
CA THR A 87 -3.38 -19.06 11.62
C THR A 87 -3.25 -17.57 11.31
N LEU A 88 -3.05 -17.21 10.04
CA LEU A 88 -3.01 -15.81 9.63
C LEU A 88 -4.39 -15.14 9.78
N ALA A 89 -5.47 -15.82 9.38
CA ALA A 89 -6.85 -15.28 9.50
C ALA A 89 -7.24 -15.07 10.98
N ASP A 90 -6.92 -16.02 11.85
CA ASP A 90 -7.15 -15.90 13.30
C ASP A 90 -6.35 -14.75 13.90
N LYS A 91 -5.08 -14.59 13.47
CA LYS A 91 -4.26 -13.47 13.92
C LYS A 91 -4.85 -12.13 13.51
N LEU A 92 -5.30 -11.99 12.26
CA LEU A 92 -6.00 -10.80 11.79
C LEU A 92 -7.27 -10.52 12.59
N ALA A 93 -8.13 -11.51 12.78
CA ALA A 93 -9.35 -11.38 13.55
C ALA A 93 -9.09 -10.95 15.01
N SER A 94 -7.96 -11.36 15.60
CA SER A 94 -7.56 -10.93 16.96
C SER A 94 -7.07 -9.47 17.04
N LEU A 95 -6.70 -8.85 15.92
CA LEU A 95 -6.17 -7.49 15.84
C LEU A 95 -7.17 -6.48 15.28
N LEU A 96 -8.27 -6.95 14.72
CA LEU A 96 -9.28 -6.13 14.06
C LEU A 96 -10.56 -6.08 14.88
N PRO A 97 -11.39 -5.03 14.74
CA PRO A 97 -12.72 -4.99 15.31
C PRO A 97 -13.58 -6.18 14.84
N GLU A 98 -14.54 -6.62 15.65
CA GLU A 98 -15.43 -7.76 15.36
C GLU A 98 -16.10 -7.68 13.97
N LYS A 99 -16.42 -6.49 13.51
CA LYS A 99 -16.97 -6.25 12.16
C LYS A 99 -16.02 -6.66 11.02
N LEU A 100 -14.73 -6.84 11.29
CA LEU A 100 -13.68 -7.20 10.34
C LEU A 100 -13.07 -8.55 10.68
N SER A 101 -13.90 -9.57 10.88
CA SER A 101 -13.49 -10.88 11.39
C SER A 101 -13.37 -11.97 10.33
N CYS A 102 -13.76 -11.71 9.07
CA CYS A 102 -13.75 -12.71 8.00
C CYS A 102 -12.88 -12.25 6.86
N THR A 103 -11.80 -12.99 6.58
CA THR A 103 -10.79 -12.65 5.57
C THR A 103 -10.94 -13.50 4.32
N PHE A 104 -10.94 -12.87 3.15
CA PHE A 104 -10.71 -13.51 1.87
C PHE A 104 -9.33 -13.10 1.35
N PHE A 105 -8.45 -14.07 1.16
CA PHE A 105 -7.09 -13.82 0.66
C PHE A 105 -7.04 -13.76 -0.86
N THR A 106 -6.19 -12.86 -1.39
CA THR A 106 -5.89 -12.67 -2.81
C THR A 106 -4.38 -12.65 -3.04
N ASN A 107 -3.93 -12.47 -4.28
CA ASN A 107 -2.49 -12.42 -4.59
C ASN A 107 -1.93 -10.99 -4.55
N SER A 108 -2.78 -9.98 -4.66
CA SER A 108 -2.39 -8.59 -4.82
C SER A 108 -3.43 -7.65 -4.26
N GLY A 109 -3.05 -6.37 -4.09
CA GLY A 109 -3.96 -5.30 -3.70
C GLY A 109 -5.06 -5.06 -4.73
N THR A 110 -4.71 -5.07 -6.02
CA THR A 110 -5.71 -4.86 -7.07
C THR A 110 -6.76 -5.98 -7.10
N GLU A 111 -6.39 -7.26 -6.86
CA GLU A 111 -7.36 -8.34 -6.70
C GLU A 111 -8.22 -8.18 -5.44
N ALA A 112 -7.66 -7.66 -4.35
CA ALA A 112 -8.44 -7.35 -3.16
C ALA A 112 -9.48 -6.26 -3.44
N VAL A 113 -9.12 -5.24 -4.23
CA VAL A 113 -10.06 -4.21 -4.71
C VAL A 113 -11.17 -4.83 -5.55
N GLU A 114 -10.84 -5.65 -6.56
CA GLU A 114 -11.84 -6.34 -7.41
C GLU A 114 -12.82 -7.19 -6.57
N GLY A 115 -12.29 -7.93 -5.60
CA GLY A 115 -13.08 -8.74 -4.68
C GLY A 115 -14.03 -7.88 -3.84
N ALA A 116 -13.55 -6.76 -3.29
CA ALA A 116 -14.34 -5.84 -2.49
C ALA A 116 -15.45 -5.14 -3.30
N LEU A 117 -15.15 -4.70 -4.53
CA LEU A 117 -16.15 -4.11 -5.42
C LEU A 117 -17.28 -5.11 -5.74
N LYS A 118 -16.90 -6.35 -6.05
CA LYS A 118 -17.85 -7.43 -6.30
C LYS A 118 -18.69 -7.75 -5.07
N LEU A 119 -18.04 -7.86 -3.90
CA LEU A 119 -18.69 -8.10 -2.62
C LEU A 119 -19.72 -7.00 -2.30
N ALA A 120 -19.32 -5.73 -2.42
CA ALA A 120 -20.19 -4.60 -2.14
C ALA A 120 -21.42 -4.56 -3.06
N LYS A 121 -21.22 -4.74 -4.37
CA LYS A 121 -22.33 -4.79 -5.33
C LYS A 121 -23.29 -5.96 -5.04
N LYS A 122 -22.74 -7.13 -4.73
CA LYS A 122 -23.56 -8.32 -4.45
C LYS A 122 -24.34 -8.19 -3.14
N TYR A 123 -23.71 -7.67 -2.10
CA TYR A 123 -24.35 -7.50 -0.79
C TYR A 123 -25.46 -6.46 -0.81
N THR A 124 -25.21 -5.30 -1.45
CA THR A 124 -26.18 -4.20 -1.48
C THR A 124 -27.21 -4.29 -2.60
N SER A 125 -26.99 -5.16 -3.59
CA SER A 125 -27.75 -5.22 -4.85
C SER A 125 -27.75 -3.87 -5.59
N ARG A 126 -26.70 -3.05 -5.40
CA ARG A 126 -26.50 -1.76 -6.05
C ARG A 126 -25.27 -1.83 -6.95
N TYR A 127 -25.10 -0.87 -7.85
CA TYR A 127 -23.98 -0.90 -8.83
C TYR A 127 -23.05 0.29 -8.77
N GLU A 128 -23.49 1.42 -8.21
CA GLU A 128 -22.69 2.64 -8.16
C GLU A 128 -21.56 2.52 -7.13
N ILE A 129 -20.36 2.89 -7.53
CA ILE A 129 -19.18 2.98 -6.64
C ILE A 129 -18.64 4.40 -6.69
N ILE A 130 -18.30 4.93 -5.52
CA ILE A 130 -17.65 6.25 -5.40
C ILE A 130 -16.21 6.04 -4.99
N ALA A 131 -15.29 6.71 -5.71
CA ALA A 131 -13.86 6.78 -5.40
C ALA A 131 -13.40 8.24 -5.30
N CYS A 132 -12.27 8.47 -4.67
CA CYS A 132 -11.68 9.81 -4.63
C CYS A 132 -10.90 10.13 -5.90
N ARG A 133 -10.88 11.39 -6.30
CA ARG A 133 -9.96 11.85 -7.35
C ARG A 133 -8.52 11.68 -6.90
N ASN A 134 -7.64 11.34 -7.84
CA ASN A 134 -6.22 11.07 -7.61
C ASN A 134 -5.95 9.91 -6.63
N ALA A 135 -6.92 9.01 -6.45
CA ALA A 135 -6.72 7.75 -5.73
C ALA A 135 -6.10 6.69 -6.65
N TYR A 136 -5.34 5.77 -6.05
CA TYR A 136 -4.78 4.62 -6.74
C TYR A 136 -5.15 3.32 -6.04
N HIS A 137 -5.91 2.48 -6.72
CA HIS A 137 -6.41 1.20 -6.18
C HIS A 137 -5.93 -0.03 -6.97
N GLY A 138 -5.12 0.16 -8.01
CA GLY A 138 -4.60 -0.92 -8.85
C GLY A 138 -4.79 -0.67 -10.34
N SER A 139 -4.41 -1.65 -11.15
CA SER A 139 -4.41 -1.57 -12.63
C SER A 139 -5.16 -2.73 -13.31
N THR A 140 -6.02 -3.46 -12.58
CA THR A 140 -7.02 -4.36 -13.18
C THR A 140 -8.25 -3.55 -13.63
N ALA A 141 -9.11 -4.11 -14.45
CA ALA A 141 -10.20 -3.35 -15.10
C ALA A 141 -11.11 -2.62 -14.11
N GLY A 142 -11.52 -3.24 -13.00
CA GLY A 142 -12.33 -2.58 -11.97
C GLY A 142 -11.54 -1.55 -11.19
N ALA A 143 -10.33 -1.87 -10.74
CA ALA A 143 -9.47 -0.96 -10.00
C ALA A 143 -9.03 0.24 -10.87
N GLU A 144 -8.67 0.02 -12.15
CA GLU A 144 -8.35 1.08 -13.12
C GLU A 144 -9.54 2.02 -13.32
N SER A 145 -10.77 1.49 -13.29
CA SER A 145 -11.98 2.28 -13.47
C SER A 145 -12.24 3.26 -12.31
N LEU A 146 -11.63 3.03 -11.14
CA LEU A 146 -11.70 3.93 -9.99
C LEU A 146 -10.79 5.16 -10.14
N ARG A 147 -9.88 5.19 -11.12
CA ARG A 147 -8.99 6.32 -11.36
C ARG A 147 -9.74 7.46 -12.06
N SER A 148 -9.42 8.67 -11.67
CA SER A 148 -10.06 9.89 -12.21
C SER A 148 -9.28 10.56 -13.35
N ASP A 149 -8.03 10.19 -13.57
CA ASP A 149 -7.15 10.84 -14.54
C ASP A 149 -7.27 10.21 -15.94
N LEU A 150 -7.44 11.05 -16.95
CA LEU A 150 -7.58 10.61 -18.34
C LEU A 150 -6.27 10.10 -18.93
N SER A 151 -5.13 10.61 -18.48
CA SER A 151 -3.82 10.24 -19.03
C SER A 151 -3.52 8.75 -18.92
N HIS A 152 -3.96 8.12 -17.83
CA HIS A 152 -3.77 6.67 -17.63
C HIS A 152 -4.98 5.86 -18.12
N THR A 153 -6.19 6.37 -17.93
CA THR A 153 -7.42 5.59 -18.22
C THR A 153 -7.83 5.60 -19.69
N ALA A 154 -7.30 6.49 -20.52
CA ALA A 154 -7.70 6.61 -21.93
C ALA A 154 -7.49 5.30 -22.72
N GLY A 155 -6.36 4.62 -22.48
CA GLY A 155 -6.02 3.36 -23.16
C GLY A 155 -6.76 2.13 -22.63
N ALA A 156 -7.43 2.24 -21.47
CA ALA A 156 -8.15 1.14 -20.82
C ALA A 156 -9.68 1.17 -21.07
N ARG A 157 -10.15 2.09 -21.91
CA ARG A 157 -11.58 2.27 -22.17
C ARG A 157 -12.15 1.15 -23.08
N PRO A 158 -13.43 0.73 -22.92
CA PRO A 158 -14.42 1.29 -21.96
C PRO A 158 -14.15 0.87 -20.52
N LEU A 159 -14.26 1.81 -19.58
CA LEU A 159 -14.15 1.54 -18.16
C LEU A 159 -15.41 0.85 -17.62
N VAL A 160 -15.30 0.22 -16.45
CA VAL A 160 -16.47 -0.35 -15.77
C VAL A 160 -17.47 0.77 -15.44
N PRO A 161 -18.75 0.62 -15.84
CA PRO A 161 -19.76 1.66 -15.62
C PRO A 161 -20.15 1.79 -14.15
N GLY A 162 -20.75 2.95 -13.79
CA GLY A 162 -21.26 3.21 -12.45
C GLY A 162 -20.20 3.72 -11.47
N ILE A 163 -19.06 4.21 -11.95
CA ILE A 163 -18.04 4.83 -11.11
C ILE A 163 -18.26 6.35 -11.10
N ARG A 164 -18.28 6.93 -9.90
CA ARG A 164 -18.32 8.39 -9.68
C ARG A 164 -17.14 8.81 -8.84
N HIS A 165 -16.71 10.05 -8.99
CA HIS A 165 -15.55 10.59 -8.27
C HIS A 165 -15.93 11.80 -7.42
N ILE A 166 -15.41 11.82 -6.19
CA ILE A 166 -15.45 12.95 -5.26
C ILE A 166 -14.03 13.45 -5.02
N ARG A 167 -13.89 14.70 -4.57
CA ARG A 167 -12.60 15.24 -4.12
C ARG A 167 -12.31 14.77 -2.71
N PHE A 168 -11.11 14.30 -2.47
CA PHE A 168 -10.67 13.98 -1.11
C PHE A 168 -10.61 15.26 -0.26
N ASN A 169 -11.06 15.20 0.99
CA ASN A 169 -11.19 16.34 1.90
C ASN A 169 -12.25 17.41 1.52
N ALA A 170 -13.09 17.18 0.52
CA ALA A 170 -14.20 18.07 0.18
C ALA A 170 -15.48 17.59 0.86
N PHE A 171 -15.86 18.25 1.96
CA PHE A 171 -17.07 17.91 2.72
C PHE A 171 -18.34 18.09 1.89
N GLU A 172 -18.35 19.07 0.98
CA GLU A 172 -19.47 19.35 0.08
C GLU A 172 -19.71 18.26 -0.97
N ASP A 173 -18.71 17.40 -1.24
CA ASP A 173 -18.87 16.29 -2.18
C ASP A 173 -19.50 15.05 -1.51
N ILE A 174 -19.61 14.99 -0.18
CA ILE A 174 -20.13 13.83 0.56
C ILE A 174 -21.60 13.55 0.21
N ASP A 175 -22.38 14.55 -0.13
CA ASP A 175 -23.79 14.39 -0.53
C ASP A 175 -23.98 13.62 -1.86
N VAL A 176 -22.91 13.44 -2.63
CA VAL A 176 -22.89 12.57 -3.81
C VAL A 176 -23.17 11.10 -3.44
N ILE A 177 -22.89 10.70 -2.20
CA ILE A 177 -23.19 9.38 -1.65
C ILE A 177 -24.70 9.28 -1.39
N THR A 178 -25.37 8.37 -2.08
CA THR A 178 -26.83 8.20 -2.04
C THR A 178 -27.22 6.75 -1.79
N GLU A 179 -28.51 6.49 -1.65
CA GLU A 179 -29.06 5.14 -1.52
C GLU A 179 -28.86 4.26 -2.77
N GLN A 180 -28.38 4.83 -3.89
CA GLN A 180 -28.00 4.07 -5.09
C GLN A 180 -26.55 3.59 -5.04
N THR A 181 -25.75 4.15 -4.13
CA THR A 181 -24.33 3.84 -3.99
C THR A 181 -24.14 2.51 -3.26
N ALA A 182 -23.44 1.56 -3.90
CA ALA A 182 -23.08 0.28 -3.28
C ALA A 182 -21.96 0.45 -2.27
N ALA A 183 -20.92 1.21 -2.64
CA ALA A 183 -19.79 1.48 -1.77
C ALA A 183 -19.06 2.79 -2.09
N VAL A 184 -18.40 3.32 -1.08
CA VAL A 184 -17.35 4.33 -1.21
C VAL A 184 -16.03 3.66 -0.91
N ILE A 185 -15.03 3.79 -1.79
CA ILE A 185 -13.67 3.31 -1.56
C ILE A 185 -12.73 4.49 -1.36
N ILE A 186 -11.97 4.49 -0.25
CA ILE A 186 -11.09 5.59 0.16
C ILE A 186 -9.80 5.04 0.73
N GLU A 187 -8.66 5.64 0.37
CA GLU A 187 -7.40 5.52 1.11
C GLU A 187 -7.47 6.45 2.33
N PRO A 188 -7.24 6.00 3.58
CA PRO A 188 -7.21 6.91 4.76
C PRO A 188 -6.17 8.03 4.62
N ILE A 189 -5.08 7.75 3.90
CA ILE A 189 -4.10 8.72 3.41
C ILE A 189 -3.90 8.42 1.94
N GLN A 190 -4.20 9.40 1.06
CA GLN A 190 -4.00 9.20 -0.38
C GLN A 190 -2.52 9.09 -0.70
N GLY A 191 -2.09 7.88 -1.10
CA GLY A 191 -0.68 7.59 -1.36
C GLY A 191 -0.16 8.35 -2.57
N GLU A 192 -0.66 8.02 -3.75
CA GLU A 192 -0.12 8.49 -5.03
C GLU A 192 -0.41 9.97 -5.33
N ALA A 193 -1.28 10.60 -4.58
CA ALA A 193 -1.51 12.05 -4.63
C ALA A 193 -0.44 12.89 -3.87
N GLY A 194 0.55 12.23 -3.26
CA GLY A 194 1.60 12.88 -2.46
C GLY A 194 1.35 12.77 -0.95
N ALA A 195 0.94 11.61 -0.48
CA ALA A 195 0.70 11.27 0.93
C ALA A 195 -0.25 12.28 1.63
N ILE A 196 -1.40 12.55 1.02
CA ILE A 196 -2.38 13.52 1.55
C ILE A 196 -3.19 12.87 2.66
N THR A 197 -3.08 13.43 3.88
CA THR A 197 -3.87 13.00 5.05
C THR A 197 -5.30 13.52 5.00
N ALA A 198 -6.22 12.76 5.59
CA ALA A 198 -7.58 13.22 5.78
C ALA A 198 -7.61 14.47 6.71
N MET A 199 -8.45 15.43 6.38
CA MET A 199 -8.74 16.58 7.28
C MET A 199 -9.52 16.07 8.50
N PRO A 200 -9.33 16.68 9.67
CA PRO A 200 -10.07 16.30 10.87
C PRO A 200 -11.58 16.27 10.62
N GLY A 201 -12.21 15.15 10.96
CA GLY A 201 -13.67 14.96 10.79
C GLY A 201 -14.13 14.51 9.40
N TYR A 202 -13.25 14.48 8.38
CA TYR A 202 -13.67 14.12 7.02
C TYR A 202 -14.09 12.64 6.92
N LEU A 203 -13.26 11.71 7.39
CA LEU A 203 -13.59 10.28 7.32
C LEU A 203 -14.80 9.93 8.20
N GLN A 204 -14.97 10.61 9.34
CA GLN A 204 -16.16 10.48 10.19
C GLN A 204 -17.42 10.96 9.47
N ALA A 205 -17.33 12.06 8.72
CA ALA A 205 -18.46 12.57 7.92
C ALA A 205 -18.82 11.61 6.79
N VAL A 206 -17.83 11.02 6.10
CA VAL A 206 -18.06 9.97 5.09
C VAL A 206 -18.72 8.74 5.73
N ARG A 207 -18.21 8.25 6.88
CA ARG A 207 -18.81 7.12 7.60
C ARG A 207 -20.27 7.40 7.95
N LYS A 208 -20.54 8.55 8.54
CA LYS A 208 -21.91 8.97 8.89
C LYS A 208 -22.85 8.97 7.68
N ARG A 209 -22.38 9.47 6.55
CA ARG A 209 -23.17 9.50 5.31
C ARG A 209 -23.42 8.09 4.77
N CYS A 210 -22.40 7.23 4.79
CA CYS A 210 -22.54 5.82 4.41
C CYS A 210 -23.59 5.12 5.28
N ASP A 211 -23.58 5.35 6.60
CA ASP A 211 -24.58 4.77 7.53
C ASP A 211 -26.00 5.25 7.20
N GLN A 212 -26.16 6.54 6.86
CA GLN A 212 -27.47 7.10 6.52
C GLN A 212 -28.05 6.53 5.22
N THR A 213 -27.21 6.19 4.26
CA THR A 213 -27.62 5.73 2.93
C THR A 213 -27.56 4.20 2.77
N GLY A 214 -27.07 3.49 3.80
CA GLY A 214 -26.81 2.05 3.71
C GLY A 214 -25.73 1.69 2.69
N THR A 215 -24.79 2.61 2.44
CA THR A 215 -23.63 2.44 1.58
C THR A 215 -22.49 1.78 2.34
N LEU A 216 -21.76 0.84 1.75
CA LEU A 216 -20.57 0.25 2.39
C LEU A 216 -19.38 1.20 2.29
N LEU A 217 -18.64 1.34 3.39
CA LEU A 217 -17.36 2.05 3.40
C LEU A 217 -16.23 1.04 3.26
N ILE A 218 -15.41 1.20 2.22
CA ILE A 218 -14.20 0.40 1.97
C ILE A 218 -12.98 1.27 2.27
N PHE A 219 -12.14 0.85 3.21
CA PHE A 219 -10.84 1.47 3.40
C PHE A 219 -9.76 0.67 2.69
N ASP A 220 -9.07 1.36 1.78
CA ASP A 220 -7.88 0.83 1.14
C ASP A 220 -6.65 1.14 2.01
N GLU A 221 -6.27 0.17 2.82
CA GLU A 221 -5.07 0.22 3.65
C GLU A 221 -3.91 -0.60 3.07
N ILE A 222 -3.90 -0.78 1.76
CA ILE A 222 -2.84 -1.50 1.06
C ILE A 222 -1.47 -0.84 1.29
N GLN A 223 -1.42 0.50 1.35
CA GLN A 223 -0.19 1.23 1.61
C GLN A 223 -0.07 1.73 3.05
N THR A 224 -1.19 2.09 3.69
CA THR A 224 -1.22 2.73 5.01
C THR A 224 -1.14 1.76 6.18
N GLY A 225 -1.54 0.50 5.98
CA GLY A 225 -1.57 -0.53 7.02
C GLY A 225 -0.19 -1.04 7.46
N MET A 226 -0.21 -2.00 8.35
CA MET A 226 0.98 -2.70 8.85
C MET A 226 2.01 -1.79 9.56
N GLY A 227 1.53 -0.79 10.30
CA GLY A 227 2.39 0.08 11.11
C GLY A 227 2.95 1.30 10.39
N ARG A 228 2.77 1.42 9.07
CA ARG A 228 3.39 2.43 8.20
C ARG A 228 3.13 3.87 8.66
N THR A 229 1.95 4.14 9.19
CA THR A 229 1.49 5.49 9.54
C THR A 229 1.51 5.81 11.03
N GLY A 230 2.05 4.90 11.86
CA GLY A 230 2.16 5.09 13.31
C GLY A 230 1.07 4.40 14.14
N SER A 231 0.20 3.61 13.51
CA SER A 231 -0.71 2.65 14.14
C SER A 231 -0.70 1.36 13.33
N MET A 232 -1.20 0.24 13.85
CA MET A 232 -1.26 -1.02 13.09
C MET A 232 -2.09 -0.84 11.81
N TRP A 233 -3.24 -0.18 11.93
CA TRP A 233 -4.13 0.22 10.85
C TRP A 233 -4.37 1.73 10.90
N ALA A 234 -4.37 2.41 9.75
CA ALA A 234 -4.54 3.88 9.72
C ALA A 234 -5.92 4.31 10.21
N PHE A 235 -6.96 3.50 10.01
CA PHE A 235 -8.32 3.80 10.46
C PHE A 235 -8.43 3.96 11.99
N GLU A 236 -7.54 3.34 12.77
CA GLU A 236 -7.50 3.45 14.24
C GLU A 236 -7.28 4.91 14.67
N GLN A 237 -6.49 5.67 13.93
CA GLN A 237 -6.18 7.07 14.21
C GLN A 237 -7.37 8.00 13.99
N GLU A 238 -8.29 7.57 13.13
CA GLU A 238 -9.49 8.34 12.77
C GLU A 238 -10.72 7.90 13.57
N ASN A 239 -10.63 6.79 14.34
CA ASN A 239 -11.76 6.16 15.04
C ASN A 239 -12.94 5.85 14.11
N VAL A 240 -12.64 5.44 12.87
CA VAL A 240 -13.64 5.08 11.85
C VAL A 240 -13.42 3.64 11.42
N ILE A 241 -14.37 2.76 11.72
CA ILE A 241 -14.31 1.36 11.30
C ILE A 241 -15.00 1.22 9.93
N PRO A 242 -14.30 0.74 8.89
CA PRO A 242 -14.91 0.46 7.60
C PRO A 242 -15.79 -0.81 7.64
N ASP A 243 -16.60 -1.01 6.61
CA ASP A 243 -17.33 -2.26 6.41
C ASP A 243 -16.47 -3.30 5.70
N ILE A 244 -15.52 -2.85 4.86
CA ILE A 244 -14.53 -3.69 4.18
C ILE A 244 -13.15 -3.04 4.31
N LEU A 245 -12.16 -3.82 4.70
CA LEU A 245 -10.76 -3.41 4.81
C LEU A 245 -9.94 -4.14 3.74
N LEU A 246 -9.08 -3.41 3.01
CA LEU A 246 -8.17 -3.96 2.01
C LEU A 246 -6.74 -3.93 2.53
N LEU A 247 -6.03 -5.05 2.38
CA LEU A 247 -4.63 -5.20 2.74
C LEU A 247 -3.82 -5.80 1.60
N ALA A 248 -2.57 -5.38 1.43
CA ALA A 248 -1.55 -6.00 0.58
C ALA A 248 -0.16 -5.43 0.92
N LYS A 249 0.77 -5.39 -0.04
CA LYS A 249 2.12 -4.80 0.13
C LYS A 249 2.83 -5.37 1.38
N ALA A 250 3.07 -4.52 2.39
CA ALA A 250 3.74 -4.94 3.64
C ALA A 250 3.06 -6.13 4.31
N PHE A 251 1.74 -6.27 4.15
CA PHE A 251 0.97 -7.41 4.63
C PHE A 251 1.51 -8.76 4.14
N GLY A 252 2.04 -8.84 2.92
CA GLY A 252 2.63 -10.06 2.39
C GLY A 252 3.99 -10.46 2.98
N GLY A 253 4.61 -9.62 3.83
CA GLY A 253 5.94 -9.91 4.39
C GLY A 253 7.04 -10.02 3.34
N GLY A 254 6.88 -9.37 2.18
CA GLY A 254 7.77 -9.42 1.02
C GLY A 254 7.34 -10.38 -0.08
N LEU A 255 6.29 -11.19 0.13
CA LEU A 255 5.70 -12.08 -0.86
C LEU A 255 4.34 -11.53 -1.37
N PRO A 256 3.91 -11.93 -2.58
CA PRO A 256 2.60 -11.57 -3.10
C PRO A 256 1.49 -12.08 -2.18
N LEU A 257 0.71 -11.16 -1.62
CA LEU A 257 -0.48 -11.43 -0.82
C LEU A 257 -1.34 -10.18 -0.78
N GLY A 258 -2.64 -10.36 -0.89
CA GLY A 258 -3.66 -9.35 -0.60
C GLY A 258 -4.80 -9.96 0.20
N ALA A 259 -5.67 -9.12 0.70
CA ALA A 259 -6.89 -9.55 1.36
C ALA A 259 -7.96 -8.46 1.29
N PHE A 260 -9.22 -8.87 1.22
CA PHE A 260 -10.33 -8.04 1.62
C PHE A 260 -11.02 -8.69 2.83
N ILE A 261 -11.29 -7.88 3.85
CA ILE A 261 -11.74 -8.34 5.17
C ILE A 261 -13.05 -7.63 5.51
N SER A 262 -14.03 -8.37 5.99
CA SER A 262 -15.34 -7.85 6.33
C SER A 262 -15.99 -8.68 7.45
N SER A 263 -17.23 -8.35 7.78
CA SER A 263 -18.02 -9.20 8.66
C SER A 263 -18.40 -10.52 7.99
N ARG A 264 -18.62 -11.57 8.79
CA ARG A 264 -19.10 -12.86 8.26
C ARG A 264 -20.42 -12.69 7.50
N THR A 265 -21.31 -11.81 7.95
CA THR A 265 -22.59 -11.52 7.29
C THR A 265 -22.39 -10.96 5.87
N ILE A 266 -21.55 -9.95 5.71
CA ILE A 266 -21.27 -9.38 4.39
C ILE A 266 -20.55 -10.42 3.52
N MET A 267 -19.52 -11.08 4.05
CA MET A 267 -18.71 -12.05 3.31
C MET A 267 -19.50 -13.26 2.82
N SER A 268 -20.54 -13.67 3.58
CA SER A 268 -21.34 -14.87 3.27
C SER A 268 -22.03 -14.85 1.92
N VAL A 269 -22.31 -13.66 1.36
CA VAL A 269 -22.95 -13.57 0.03
C VAL A 269 -22.09 -14.14 -1.11
N LEU A 270 -20.79 -14.31 -0.91
CA LEU A 270 -19.91 -14.92 -1.91
C LEU A 270 -20.06 -16.44 -2.00
N SER A 271 -20.63 -17.08 -1.00
CA SER A 271 -20.80 -18.55 -0.94
C SER A 271 -22.12 -19.04 -1.54
N HIS A 272 -23.01 -18.14 -1.95
CA HIS A 272 -24.34 -18.47 -2.46
C HIS A 272 -24.63 -17.70 -3.78
N ASP A 273 -25.46 -18.24 -4.62
CA ASP A 273 -26.05 -17.64 -5.81
C ASP A 273 -25.07 -16.88 -6.74
N PRO A 274 -24.07 -17.55 -7.33
CA PRO A 274 -23.77 -18.99 -7.31
C PRO A 274 -22.81 -19.37 -6.17
N ILE A 275 -22.75 -20.66 -5.84
CA ILE A 275 -21.63 -21.23 -5.07
C ILE A 275 -20.33 -20.98 -5.82
N LEU A 276 -19.21 -20.83 -5.08
CA LEU A 276 -17.91 -20.48 -5.63
C LEU A 276 -17.97 -19.16 -6.42
N GLY A 277 -18.75 -18.20 -5.94
CA GLY A 277 -19.01 -16.93 -6.61
C GLY A 277 -17.79 -16.03 -6.77
N HIS A 278 -16.71 -16.27 -6.02
CA HIS A 278 -15.42 -15.60 -6.15
C HIS A 278 -14.28 -16.58 -5.85
N LEU A 279 -13.31 -16.70 -6.75
CA LEU A 279 -12.23 -17.65 -6.67
C LEU A 279 -10.89 -16.99 -6.97
N SER A 280 -9.83 -17.51 -6.34
CA SER A 280 -8.44 -17.17 -6.64
C SER A 280 -7.59 -18.42 -6.49
N THR A 281 -6.88 -18.85 -7.54
CA THR A 281 -6.07 -20.07 -7.51
C THR A 281 -4.92 -20.00 -6.51
N PHE A 282 -4.31 -18.83 -6.34
CA PHE A 282 -3.15 -18.64 -5.47
C PHE A 282 -3.41 -17.71 -4.28
N GLY A 283 -4.61 -17.12 -4.16
CA GLY A 283 -4.94 -16.21 -3.06
C GLY A 283 -4.86 -16.92 -1.71
N GLY A 284 -4.02 -16.42 -0.80
CA GLY A 284 -3.71 -17.11 0.44
C GLY A 284 -2.70 -18.24 0.27
N HIS A 285 -1.76 -18.09 -0.66
CA HIS A 285 -0.66 -19.05 -0.87
C HIS A 285 0.06 -19.36 0.45
N PRO A 286 0.30 -20.63 0.79
CA PRO A 286 0.87 -21.04 2.10
C PRO A 286 2.15 -20.30 2.49
N LEU A 287 3.10 -20.14 1.55
CA LEU A 287 4.34 -19.40 1.80
C LEU A 287 4.07 -17.92 2.14
N SER A 288 3.16 -17.29 1.39
CA SER A 288 2.80 -15.89 1.60
C SER A 288 2.08 -15.69 2.93
N CYS A 289 1.19 -16.62 3.32
CA CYS A 289 0.53 -16.59 4.62
C CYS A 289 1.52 -16.78 5.77
N ALA A 290 2.48 -17.68 5.65
CA ALA A 290 3.52 -17.89 6.65
C ALA A 290 4.43 -16.64 6.80
N ALA A 291 4.81 -16.01 5.70
CA ALA A 291 5.59 -14.77 5.69
C ALA A 291 4.82 -13.61 6.32
N SER A 292 3.55 -13.46 5.95
CA SER A 292 2.64 -12.43 6.45
C SER A 292 2.41 -12.54 7.96
N HIS A 293 2.13 -13.75 8.44
CA HIS A 293 1.95 -14.01 9.87
C HIS A 293 3.18 -13.57 10.66
N GLU A 294 4.38 -13.92 10.20
CA GLU A 294 5.63 -13.55 10.85
C GLU A 294 5.87 -12.03 10.78
N ALA A 295 5.56 -11.38 9.66
CA ALA A 295 5.66 -9.93 9.53
C ALA A 295 4.75 -9.19 10.52
N ILE A 296 3.52 -9.68 10.75
CA ILE A 296 2.61 -9.14 11.77
C ILE A 296 3.21 -9.29 13.16
N LEU A 297 3.76 -10.46 13.50
CA LEU A 297 4.39 -10.70 14.80
C LEU A 297 5.57 -9.74 15.03
N ILE A 298 6.45 -9.60 14.04
CA ILE A 298 7.59 -8.66 14.11
C ILE A 298 7.12 -7.23 14.33
N THR A 299 6.08 -6.79 13.61
CA THR A 299 5.51 -5.45 13.73
C THR A 299 5.05 -5.17 15.17
N ILE A 300 4.36 -6.12 15.79
CA ILE A 300 3.82 -5.98 17.15
C ILE A 300 4.94 -6.06 18.20
N GLU A 301 5.76 -7.10 18.15
CA GLU A 301 6.78 -7.38 19.15
C GLU A 301 7.84 -6.28 19.23
N ASN A 302 8.20 -5.72 18.07
CA ASN A 302 9.17 -4.62 17.99
C ASN A 302 8.54 -3.22 18.14
N LYS A 303 7.23 -3.15 18.39
CA LYS A 303 6.47 -1.90 18.51
C LYS A 303 6.77 -0.92 17.37
N LEU A 304 6.75 -1.45 16.13
CA LEU A 304 7.14 -0.65 14.97
C LEU A 304 6.24 0.58 14.77
N PRO A 305 4.90 0.53 14.99
CA PRO A 305 4.06 1.70 14.87
C PRO A 305 4.50 2.86 15.77
N GLU A 306 4.83 2.58 17.03
CA GLU A 306 5.26 3.58 17.99
C GLU A 306 6.62 4.21 17.60
N ARG A 307 7.56 3.39 17.12
CA ARG A 307 8.85 3.85 16.60
C ARG A 307 8.68 4.77 15.38
N VAL A 308 7.78 4.42 14.48
CA VAL A 308 7.48 5.21 13.28
C VAL A 308 7.04 6.63 13.62
N VAL A 309 6.25 6.82 14.68
CA VAL A 309 5.86 8.16 15.16
C VAL A 309 7.06 8.99 15.60
N VAL A 310 8.01 8.37 16.31
CA VAL A 310 9.26 9.03 16.72
C VAL A 310 10.10 9.40 15.50
N PHE A 311 10.22 8.51 14.54
CA PHE A 311 11.02 8.73 13.33
C PHE A 311 10.43 9.82 12.42
N GLU A 312 9.11 9.87 12.29
CA GLU A 312 8.44 10.98 11.61
C GLU A 312 8.83 12.33 12.22
N LYS A 313 8.78 12.43 13.55
CA LYS A 313 9.15 13.65 14.27
C LYS A 313 10.58 14.06 13.96
N ILE A 314 11.53 13.14 14.05
CA ILE A 314 12.95 13.40 13.74
C ILE A 314 13.11 13.91 12.31
N ILE A 315 12.47 13.25 11.32
CA ILE A 315 12.56 13.64 9.91
C ILE A 315 12.00 15.06 9.72
N ARG A 316 10.84 15.36 10.31
CA ARG A 316 10.24 16.69 10.20
C ARG A 316 11.11 17.77 10.85
N GLU A 317 11.59 17.57 12.05
CA GLU A 317 12.44 18.52 12.76
C GLU A 317 13.75 18.81 12.00
N ARG A 318 14.32 17.79 11.34
CA ARG A 318 15.58 17.96 10.60
C ARG A 318 15.43 18.57 9.21
N LEU A 319 14.29 18.36 8.54
CA LEU A 319 14.12 18.75 7.15
C LEU A 319 13.16 19.93 6.95
N TRP A 320 12.28 20.23 7.92
CA TRP A 320 11.21 21.23 7.77
C TRP A 320 11.68 22.62 7.30
N GLN A 321 12.84 23.07 7.80
CA GLN A 321 13.36 24.40 7.47
C GLN A 321 14.26 24.43 6.23
N HIS A 322 14.41 23.30 5.52
CA HIS A 322 15.28 23.26 4.35
C HIS A 322 14.70 24.10 3.20
N SER A 323 15.53 25.02 2.67
CA SER A 323 15.10 26.01 1.67
C SER A 323 14.55 25.42 0.37
N ALA A 324 14.97 24.22 -0.02
CA ALA A 324 14.43 23.51 -1.18
C ALA A 324 13.01 22.94 -0.94
N LEU A 325 12.56 22.81 0.31
CA LEU A 325 11.26 22.22 0.64
C LEU A 325 10.20 23.30 0.88
N GLU A 326 9.01 23.06 0.37
CA GLU A 326 7.82 23.84 0.67
C GLU A 326 7.09 23.30 1.90
N ARG A 327 6.89 21.98 1.94
CA ARG A 327 6.20 21.27 3.02
C ARG A 327 6.54 19.77 3.02
N ILE A 328 6.17 19.09 4.09
CA ILE A 328 6.24 17.62 4.21
C ILE A 328 4.84 17.12 4.52
N ASN A 329 4.25 16.37 3.60
CA ASN A 329 2.97 15.70 3.79
C ASN A 329 3.16 14.27 4.30
N GLY A 330 2.06 13.67 4.76
CA GLY A 330 2.03 12.27 5.18
C GLY A 330 2.06 12.08 6.68
N LYS A 331 2.17 10.81 7.10
CA LYS A 331 2.13 10.37 8.49
C LYS A 331 3.04 9.16 8.67
N GLY A 332 3.72 9.09 9.81
CA GLY A 332 4.67 8.01 10.06
C GLY A 332 5.83 8.00 9.07
N LEU A 333 6.13 6.85 8.50
CA LEU A 333 7.12 6.67 7.43
C LEU A 333 6.46 6.51 6.04
N MET A 334 5.38 7.23 5.80
CA MET A 334 4.73 7.44 4.51
C MET A 334 4.72 8.94 4.24
N LEU A 335 5.86 9.48 3.77
CA LEU A 335 6.07 10.91 3.65
C LEU A 335 6.28 11.35 2.20
N ALA A 336 5.82 12.57 1.89
CA ALA A 336 6.07 13.28 0.65
C ALA A 336 6.81 14.59 0.96
N LEU A 337 8.03 14.72 0.47
CA LEU A 337 8.85 15.91 0.59
C LEU A 337 8.55 16.83 -0.61
N HIS A 338 7.70 17.83 -0.44
CA HIS A 338 7.32 18.74 -1.50
C HIS A 338 8.41 19.75 -1.79
N LEU A 339 8.89 19.78 -3.03
CA LEU A 339 9.89 20.75 -3.49
C LEU A 339 9.24 22.09 -3.81
N ARG A 340 9.91 23.21 -3.47
CA ARG A 340 9.49 24.56 -3.89
C ARG A 340 9.50 24.75 -5.39
N ASN A 341 10.48 24.12 -6.06
CA ASN A 341 10.58 24.12 -7.50
C ASN A 341 10.29 22.73 -8.04
N PRO A 342 9.10 22.50 -8.62
CA PRO A 342 8.72 21.19 -9.19
C PRO A 342 9.68 20.68 -10.26
N ASP A 343 10.27 21.55 -11.07
CA ASP A 343 11.15 21.19 -12.18
C ASP A 343 12.45 20.53 -11.71
N LYS A 344 12.75 20.63 -10.41
CA LYS A 344 13.93 20.02 -9.79
C LYS A 344 13.72 18.58 -9.32
N LEU A 345 12.53 17.99 -9.47
CA LEU A 345 12.21 16.66 -8.91
C LEU A 345 13.21 15.59 -9.37
N PHE A 346 13.40 15.45 -10.69
CA PHE A 346 14.30 14.41 -11.20
C PHE A 346 15.77 14.68 -10.87
N SER A 347 16.16 15.96 -10.78
CA SER A 347 17.49 16.36 -10.31
C SER A 347 17.69 15.97 -8.85
N ALA A 348 16.67 16.17 -8.01
CA ALA A 348 16.68 15.79 -6.59
C ALA A 348 16.77 14.26 -6.39
N VAL A 349 16.00 13.48 -7.16
CA VAL A 349 16.07 12.01 -7.15
C VAL A 349 17.47 11.54 -7.53
N LYS A 350 18.06 12.13 -8.58
CA LYS A 350 19.43 11.83 -9.00
C LYS A 350 20.47 12.21 -7.94
N ALA A 351 20.32 13.37 -7.30
CA ALA A 351 21.19 13.81 -6.22
C ALA A 351 21.07 12.88 -4.98
N CYS A 352 19.87 12.44 -4.62
CA CYS A 352 19.66 11.43 -3.57
C CYS A 352 20.43 10.14 -3.89
N ARG A 353 20.38 9.67 -5.14
CA ARG A 353 21.11 8.48 -5.56
C ARG A 353 22.62 8.65 -5.44
N GLN A 354 23.16 9.80 -5.75
CA GLN A 354 24.60 10.12 -5.57
C GLN A 354 25.00 10.09 -4.10
N GLN A 355 24.06 10.35 -3.18
CA GLN A 355 24.27 10.20 -1.75
C GLN A 355 24.00 8.77 -1.24
N GLY A 356 23.72 7.80 -2.11
CA GLY A 356 23.41 6.42 -1.75
C GLY A 356 22.02 6.24 -1.16
N LEU A 357 21.04 7.08 -1.54
CA LEU A 357 19.62 6.92 -1.22
C LEU A 357 18.85 6.53 -2.47
N LEU A 358 18.05 5.49 -2.39
CA LEU A 358 17.05 5.15 -3.40
C LEU A 358 15.72 5.77 -2.99
N VAL A 359 15.27 6.74 -3.76
CA VAL A 359 13.98 7.44 -3.61
C VAL A 359 13.25 7.45 -4.94
N ASP A 360 11.94 7.69 -4.92
CA ASP A 360 11.13 7.87 -6.10
C ASP A 360 10.13 9.04 -5.92
N TRP A 361 9.12 9.09 -6.78
CA TRP A 361 8.07 10.12 -6.79
C TRP A 361 6.68 9.48 -6.84
N PHE A 362 5.63 10.29 -7.01
CA PHE A 362 4.25 9.88 -6.99
C PHE A 362 3.59 9.96 -8.38
N LEU A 363 2.57 9.15 -8.64
CA LEU A 363 1.87 9.14 -9.93
C LEU A 363 1.11 10.44 -10.21
N PHE A 364 0.47 11.00 -9.18
CA PHE A 364 -0.40 12.17 -9.31
C PHE A 364 0.19 13.44 -8.66
N ASN A 365 1.49 13.40 -8.32
CA ASN A 365 2.19 14.51 -7.73
C ASN A 365 3.63 14.55 -8.26
N ASN A 366 3.89 15.48 -9.17
CA ASN A 366 5.14 15.61 -9.91
C ASN A 366 6.15 16.57 -9.28
N HIS A 367 5.99 16.91 -8.00
CA HIS A 367 6.86 17.84 -7.28
C HIS A 367 7.26 17.37 -5.90
N SER A 368 7.11 16.09 -5.63
CA SER A 368 7.45 15.52 -4.31
C SER A 368 8.30 14.27 -4.42
N ILE A 369 9.31 14.19 -3.55
CA ILE A 369 10.08 12.98 -3.32
C ILE A 369 9.32 12.11 -2.32
N ARG A 370 9.13 10.82 -2.63
CA ARG A 370 8.60 9.82 -1.71
C ARG A 370 9.68 9.38 -0.75
N LEU A 371 9.32 9.31 0.54
CA LEU A 371 10.16 8.76 1.58
C LEU A 371 9.36 7.70 2.35
N ALA A 372 9.67 6.43 2.09
CA ALA A 372 9.01 5.27 2.68
C ALA A 372 10.00 4.13 3.00
N PRO A 373 10.99 4.36 3.89
CA PRO A 373 11.99 3.35 4.23
C PRO A 373 11.36 2.16 4.98
N PRO A 374 12.07 1.02 5.12
CA PRO A 374 11.65 -0.08 5.98
C PRO A 374 11.38 0.37 7.42
N LEU A 375 10.38 -0.23 8.08
CA LEU A 375 9.99 0.17 9.45
C LEU A 375 10.97 -0.32 10.52
N ILE A 376 11.80 -1.31 10.19
CA ILE A 376 12.84 -1.83 11.08
C ILE A 376 14.03 -0.90 11.23
N ILE A 377 14.06 0.21 10.49
CA ILE A 377 15.12 1.22 10.51
C ILE A 377 15.47 1.66 11.94
N SER A 378 16.73 1.93 12.21
CA SER A 378 17.19 2.50 13.48
C SER A 378 17.13 4.03 13.47
N GLU A 379 17.22 4.64 14.66
CA GLU A 379 17.27 6.10 14.80
C GLU A 379 18.52 6.68 14.14
N GLU A 380 19.66 5.99 14.26
CA GLU A 380 20.92 6.38 13.62
C GLU A 380 20.79 6.39 12.10
N GLU A 381 20.09 5.39 11.54
CA GLU A 381 19.85 5.30 10.11
C GLU A 381 18.85 6.38 9.62
N VAL A 382 17.84 6.72 10.43
CA VAL A 382 16.94 7.87 10.15
C VAL A 382 17.73 9.16 10.09
N ASN A 383 18.61 9.38 11.08
CA ASN A 383 19.49 10.55 11.12
C ASN A 383 20.41 10.60 9.89
N MET A 384 20.99 9.46 9.49
CA MET A 384 21.84 9.34 8.30
C MET A 384 21.05 9.69 7.01
N ILE A 385 19.81 9.21 6.87
CA ILE A 385 18.94 9.56 5.75
C ILE A 385 18.72 11.08 5.70
N CYS A 386 18.41 11.70 6.83
CA CYS A 386 18.18 13.15 6.89
C CYS A 386 19.41 13.95 6.46
N GLU A 387 20.61 13.60 6.92
CA GLU A 387 21.84 14.29 6.52
C GLU A 387 22.12 14.11 5.01
N LYS A 388 21.96 12.91 4.48
CA LYS A 388 22.14 12.65 3.04
C LYS A 388 21.08 13.39 2.20
N LEU A 389 19.83 13.47 2.67
CA LEU A 389 18.77 14.24 2.01
C LEU A 389 19.11 15.74 1.98
N LYS A 390 19.63 16.32 3.08
CA LYS A 390 20.06 17.73 3.08
C LYS A 390 21.10 17.99 2.01
N VAL A 391 22.16 17.18 1.95
CA VAL A 391 23.21 17.32 0.92
C VAL A 391 22.63 17.20 -0.49
N ALA A 392 21.70 16.26 -0.71
CA ALA A 392 21.04 16.09 -2.01
C ALA A 392 20.15 17.29 -2.38
N LEU A 393 19.43 17.85 -1.38
CA LEU A 393 18.57 19.02 -1.55
C LEU A 393 19.37 20.31 -1.76
N ASP A 394 20.53 20.49 -1.08
CA ASP A 394 21.44 21.61 -1.30
C ASP A 394 21.98 21.62 -2.73
N ALA A 395 22.24 20.45 -3.30
CA ALA A 395 22.77 20.32 -4.66
C ALA A 395 21.79 20.76 -5.77
N ILE A 396 20.52 21.01 -5.41
CA ILE A 396 19.49 21.43 -6.38
C ILE A 396 19.01 22.88 -6.17
N LEU A 397 19.53 23.56 -5.14
CA LEU A 397 19.25 24.99 -4.94
C LEU A 397 19.87 25.82 -6.05
#